data_cc37055d7955c49a1df5bbcbef6d16ef
#
_entry.id   cc37055d7955c49a1df5bbcbef6d16ef
#
_cell.length_a   1.000
_cell.length_b   1.000
_cell.length_c   1.000
_cell.angle_alpha   90.00
_cell.angle_beta   90.00
_cell.angle_gamma   90.00
#
_symmetry.space_group_name_H-M   'P 1'
#
loop_
_entity.id
_entity.type
_entity.pdbx_description
1 polymer ?
#
loop_
_entity_poly.entity_id
_entity_poly.type
_entity_poly.pdbx_seq_one_letter_code
_entity_poly.pdbx_strand_id
1 'polypeptide(L)'
;MAKNQNNNTVAPATKKTEPEAKKDALATALAQIEKQFGKGAVMKLGDNASMQVDAISTGSLGLDLALGVGGVPRGRIIEVYGPESSGKTTLALHILAEAQKQGGEVAFIDVEHALDPTYAEALGVDINNLLVSQPDTGEQAMEICEALVRSGAIDAIVVDSVAAMVPRAEIEGEMGDSHVGLQARLMSQAMRKLTSVIGKTNTVCVFINQLREKVGVMYGNPEVTTGGRALKYYASVRIDIRRVEGLKDSSGQFIGNHTRAKT
;
A
#
# COMPACT_ATOMS: atom_id res chain seq x y z
N MET A 1 6.92 56.74 -69.52
CA MET A 1 7.27 55.31 -69.37
C MET A 1 7.98 55.13 -68.05
N ALA A 2 7.26 54.74 -67.03
CA ALA A 2 7.81 54.52 -65.67
C ALA A 2 7.81 52.99 -65.39
N LYS A 3 8.98 52.43 -65.18
CA LYS A 3 9.16 51.00 -64.79
C LYS A 3 8.97 50.86 -63.27
N ASN A 4 7.94 50.18 -62.88
CA ASN A 4 7.72 49.71 -61.53
C ASN A 4 8.67 48.54 -61.26
N GLN A 5 9.59 48.68 -60.29
CA GLN A 5 10.38 47.56 -59.76
C GLN A 5 9.75 47.18 -58.42
N ASN A 6 9.09 46.01 -58.38
CA ASN A 6 8.67 45.36 -57.19
C ASN A 6 9.87 44.71 -56.50
N ASN A 7 10.35 45.26 -55.41
CA ASN A 7 11.30 44.63 -54.51
C ASN A 7 10.54 43.74 -53.54
N ASN A 8 10.50 42.46 -53.81
CA ASN A 8 10.03 41.43 -52.87
C ASN A 8 11.20 41.04 -51.95
N THR A 9 11.34 41.73 -50.84
CA THR A 9 12.30 41.36 -49.79
C THR A 9 11.71 40.20 -48.98
N VAL A 10 12.12 38.98 -49.26
CA VAL A 10 11.89 37.79 -48.42
C VAL A 10 12.75 37.93 -47.15
N ALA A 11 12.11 38.12 -46.01
CA ALA A 11 12.79 38.17 -44.72
C ALA A 11 13.48 36.79 -44.48
N PRO A 12 14.73 36.73 -43.98
CA PRO A 12 15.40 35.49 -43.71
C PRO A 12 14.73 34.76 -42.55
N ALA A 13 14.32 33.50 -42.76
CA ALA A 13 13.85 32.60 -41.73
C ALA A 13 14.97 32.44 -40.68
N THR A 14 14.73 33.02 -39.48
CA THR A 14 15.61 32.87 -38.31
C THR A 14 15.71 31.38 -37.97
N LYS A 15 16.88 30.78 -38.15
CA LYS A 15 17.17 29.41 -37.70
C LYS A 15 17.04 29.42 -36.17
N LYS A 16 16.08 28.67 -35.66
CA LYS A 16 15.92 28.47 -34.22
C LYS A 16 17.23 27.89 -33.64
N THR A 17 17.61 28.34 -32.47
CA THR A 17 18.78 27.78 -31.77
C THR A 17 18.49 26.33 -31.37
N GLU A 18 19.54 25.51 -31.23
CA GLU A 18 19.40 24.08 -30.88
C GLU A 18 18.59 23.86 -29.58
N PRO A 19 18.71 24.69 -28.53
CA PRO A 19 17.85 24.60 -27.34
C PRO A 19 16.38 24.93 -27.56
N GLU A 20 16.06 25.85 -28.49
CA GLU A 20 14.70 26.22 -28.86
C GLU A 20 14.02 25.11 -29.67
N ALA A 21 14.76 24.51 -30.59
CA ALA A 21 14.28 23.37 -31.37
C ALA A 21 13.97 22.14 -30.46
N LYS A 22 14.78 21.89 -29.42
CA LYS A 22 14.53 20.83 -28.42
C LYS A 22 13.27 21.11 -27.58
N LYS A 23 13.05 22.37 -27.18
CA LYS A 23 11.84 22.76 -26.41
C LYS A 23 10.57 22.59 -27.26
N ASP A 24 10.58 22.99 -28.51
CA ASP A 24 9.45 22.84 -29.41
C ASP A 24 9.12 21.37 -29.70
N ALA A 25 10.15 20.54 -29.91
CA ALA A 25 9.99 19.11 -30.09
C ALA A 25 9.37 18.44 -28.83
N LEU A 26 9.81 18.83 -27.63
CA LEU A 26 9.25 18.35 -26.37
C LEU A 26 7.79 18.80 -26.20
N ALA A 27 7.47 20.07 -26.50
CA ALA A 27 6.10 20.58 -26.41
C ALA A 27 5.16 19.83 -27.36
N THR A 28 5.63 19.54 -28.57
CA THR A 28 4.86 18.77 -29.57
C THR A 28 4.62 17.33 -29.06
N ALA A 29 5.64 16.68 -28.51
CA ALA A 29 5.53 15.33 -27.95
C ALA A 29 4.53 15.31 -26.76
N LEU A 30 4.60 16.27 -25.84
CA LEU A 30 3.66 16.39 -24.71
C LEU A 30 2.22 16.58 -25.20
N ALA A 31 1.98 17.43 -26.20
CA ALA A 31 0.64 17.63 -26.76
C ALA A 31 0.09 16.34 -27.42
N GLN A 32 0.94 15.56 -28.10
CA GLN A 32 0.55 14.27 -28.65
C GLN A 32 0.19 13.25 -27.57
N ILE A 33 0.99 13.19 -26.50
CA ILE A 33 0.75 12.32 -25.35
C ILE A 33 -0.57 12.68 -24.67
N GLU A 34 -0.82 13.98 -24.41
CA GLU A 34 -2.08 14.44 -23.82
C GLU A 34 -3.29 14.10 -24.70
N LYS A 35 -3.16 14.20 -26.00
CA LYS A 35 -4.22 13.83 -26.95
C LYS A 35 -4.52 12.34 -26.95
N GLN A 36 -3.49 11.51 -26.80
CA GLN A 36 -3.61 10.04 -26.86
C GLN A 36 -3.99 9.42 -25.53
N PHE A 37 -3.45 9.93 -24.41
CA PHE A 37 -3.58 9.33 -23.07
C PHE A 37 -4.35 10.18 -22.07
N GLY A 38 -4.78 11.39 -22.45
CA GLY A 38 -5.51 12.32 -21.61
C GLY A 38 -4.62 13.32 -20.87
N LYS A 39 -5.26 14.38 -20.34
CA LYS A 39 -4.57 15.42 -19.56
C LYS A 39 -3.94 14.80 -18.30
N GLY A 40 -2.71 15.18 -18.00
CA GLY A 40 -1.99 14.68 -16.82
C GLY A 40 -1.25 13.37 -17.03
N ALA A 41 -1.25 12.79 -18.25
CA ALA A 41 -0.46 11.61 -18.56
C ALA A 41 1.06 11.84 -18.37
N VAL A 42 1.51 13.07 -18.60
CA VAL A 42 2.87 13.55 -18.28
C VAL A 42 2.76 14.90 -17.59
N MET A 43 3.41 15.05 -16.45
CA MET A 43 3.46 16.31 -15.70
C MET A 43 4.87 16.58 -15.20
N LYS A 44 5.20 17.83 -14.99
CA LYS A 44 6.43 18.19 -14.27
C LYS A 44 6.17 18.10 -12.77
N LEU A 45 7.05 17.44 -12.05
CA LEU A 45 6.90 17.24 -10.61
C LEU A 45 6.76 18.56 -9.83
N GLY A 46 7.42 19.63 -10.27
CA GLY A 46 7.33 20.96 -9.65
C GLY A 46 6.05 21.74 -9.96
N ASP A 47 5.25 21.33 -10.97
CA ASP A 47 4.01 22.02 -11.33
C ASP A 47 2.83 21.62 -10.40
N ASN A 48 2.96 20.51 -9.67
CA ASN A 48 2.00 20.12 -8.64
C ASN A 48 2.32 20.81 -7.31
N ALA A 49 1.54 21.82 -6.97
CA ALA A 49 1.66 22.57 -5.72
C ALA A 49 1.36 21.75 -4.45
N SER A 50 0.89 20.51 -4.58
CA SER A 50 0.61 19.59 -3.50
C SER A 50 1.60 18.41 -3.53
N MET A 51 2.81 18.65 -3.01
CA MET A 51 3.73 17.55 -2.64
C MET A 51 3.37 16.95 -1.27
N GLN A 52 2.26 17.39 -0.66
CA GLN A 52 1.81 16.87 0.61
C GLN A 52 1.11 15.52 0.38
N VAL A 53 1.68 14.47 0.96
CA VAL A 53 1.10 13.13 0.91
C VAL A 53 0.06 13.03 2.01
N ASP A 54 -1.21 12.82 1.64
CA ASP A 54 -2.26 12.55 2.60
C ASP A 54 -1.98 11.21 3.30
N ALA A 55 -2.19 11.18 4.61
CA ALA A 55 -1.92 10.02 5.43
C ALA A 55 -3.03 9.78 6.46
N ILE A 56 -3.14 8.53 6.91
CA ILE A 56 -3.96 8.14 8.05
C ILE A 56 -3.03 7.92 9.23
N SER A 57 -3.31 8.54 10.38
CA SER A 57 -2.53 8.34 11.60
C SER A 57 -2.49 6.85 11.98
N THR A 58 -1.41 6.41 12.56
CA THR A 58 -1.28 5.06 13.14
C THR A 58 -1.87 4.95 14.55
N GLY A 59 -2.34 6.07 15.12
CA GLY A 59 -2.72 6.18 16.54
C GLY A 59 -1.51 6.34 17.48
N SER A 60 -0.29 6.30 16.94
CA SER A 60 0.95 6.49 17.71
C SER A 60 1.74 7.68 17.16
N LEU A 61 1.79 8.77 17.95
CA LEU A 61 2.51 9.98 17.54
C LEU A 61 3.99 9.68 17.20
N GLY A 62 4.64 8.79 17.95
CA GLY A 62 6.04 8.44 17.70
C GLY A 62 6.23 7.72 16.37
N LEU A 63 5.31 6.84 15.99
CA LEU A 63 5.35 6.13 14.72
C LEU A 63 4.99 7.07 13.56
N ASP A 64 4.00 7.93 13.72
CA ASP A 64 3.59 8.92 12.73
C ASP A 64 4.74 9.88 12.38
N LEU A 65 5.49 10.34 13.39
CA LEU A 65 6.68 11.15 13.19
C LEU A 65 7.81 10.36 12.48
N ALA A 66 8.00 9.08 12.84
CA ALA A 66 9.01 8.23 12.22
C ALA A 66 8.73 7.94 10.74
N LEU A 67 7.45 7.88 10.36
CA LEU A 67 6.99 7.72 8.96
C LEU A 67 7.22 8.98 8.12
N GLY A 68 7.40 10.15 8.74
CA GLY A 68 7.75 11.41 8.10
C GLY A 68 6.61 12.13 7.37
N VAL A 69 5.47 11.46 7.17
CA VAL A 69 4.26 12.02 6.51
C VAL A 69 3.06 12.12 7.46
N GLY A 70 3.26 11.85 8.75
CA GLY A 70 2.22 11.95 9.76
C GLY A 70 1.30 10.74 9.85
N GLY A 71 1.71 9.59 9.33
CA GLY A 71 0.96 8.34 9.36
C GLY A 71 1.26 7.43 8.17
N VAL A 72 0.37 6.48 7.90
CA VAL A 72 0.46 5.61 6.72
C VAL A 72 -0.07 6.35 5.49
N PRO A 73 0.71 6.43 4.39
CA PRO A 73 0.35 7.21 3.20
C PRO A 73 -0.86 6.62 2.47
N ARG A 74 -1.82 7.48 2.08
CA ARG A 74 -2.99 7.09 1.27
C ARG A 74 -2.56 6.66 -0.14
N GLY A 75 -3.33 5.76 -0.73
CA GLY A 75 -3.06 5.22 -2.06
C GLY A 75 -1.82 4.32 -2.11
N ARG A 76 -1.46 3.68 -0.99
CA ARG A 76 -0.26 2.86 -0.85
C ARG A 76 -0.53 1.53 -0.15
N ILE A 77 0.35 0.58 -0.45
CA ILE A 77 0.41 -0.72 0.22
C ILE A 77 1.38 -0.61 1.38
N ILE A 78 0.94 -1.06 2.56
CA ILE A 78 1.69 -1.07 3.80
C ILE A 78 1.84 -2.52 4.24
N GLU A 79 3.04 -2.96 4.62
CA GLU A 79 3.26 -4.27 5.25
C GLU A 79 3.58 -4.07 6.73
N VAL A 80 2.78 -4.69 7.60
CA VAL A 80 3.02 -4.77 9.04
C VAL A 80 3.43 -6.19 9.36
N TYR A 81 4.65 -6.40 9.85
CA TYR A 81 5.16 -7.74 10.09
C TYR A 81 5.91 -7.84 11.41
N GLY A 82 6.05 -9.06 11.92
CA GLY A 82 6.71 -9.33 13.19
C GLY A 82 6.34 -10.70 13.76
N PRO A 83 6.94 -11.07 14.90
CA PRO A 83 6.60 -12.30 15.62
C PRO A 83 5.14 -12.35 16.06
N GLU A 84 4.69 -13.50 16.52
CA GLU A 84 3.38 -13.64 17.16
C GLU A 84 3.26 -12.75 18.40
N SER A 85 2.03 -12.28 18.66
CA SER A 85 1.72 -11.43 19.82
C SER A 85 2.56 -10.15 19.94
N SER A 86 3.10 -9.65 18.83
CA SER A 86 3.90 -8.42 18.79
C SER A 86 3.07 -7.14 18.66
N GLY A 87 1.74 -7.24 18.41
CA GLY A 87 0.85 -6.08 18.24
C GLY A 87 0.56 -5.68 16.79
N LYS A 88 0.75 -6.59 15.82
CA LYS A 88 0.46 -6.32 14.39
C LYS A 88 -0.99 -5.95 14.15
N THR A 89 -1.91 -6.83 14.57
CA THR A 89 -3.36 -6.62 14.46
C THR A 89 -3.81 -5.40 15.27
N THR A 90 -3.22 -5.17 16.45
CA THR A 90 -3.48 -3.98 17.27
C THR A 90 -3.19 -2.69 16.49
N LEU A 91 -2.01 -2.59 15.85
CA LEU A 91 -1.66 -1.43 15.05
C LEU A 91 -2.59 -1.27 13.84
N ALA A 92 -2.92 -2.37 13.17
CA ALA A 92 -3.82 -2.33 12.02
C ALA A 92 -5.22 -1.85 12.40
N LEU A 93 -5.77 -2.31 13.53
CA LEU A 93 -7.06 -1.84 14.07
C LEU A 93 -7.02 -0.35 14.46
N HIS A 94 -5.91 0.14 15.05
CA HIS A 94 -5.76 1.57 15.31
C HIS A 94 -5.77 2.40 14.01
N ILE A 95 -5.14 1.94 12.94
CA ILE A 95 -5.18 2.62 11.63
C ILE A 95 -6.62 2.69 11.12
N LEU A 96 -7.41 1.61 11.25
CA LEU A 96 -8.84 1.63 10.88
C LEU A 96 -9.64 2.60 11.75
N ALA A 97 -9.42 2.60 13.06
CA ALA A 97 -10.09 3.53 13.98
C ALA A 97 -9.77 4.98 13.63
N GLU A 98 -8.52 5.31 13.32
CA GLU A 98 -8.12 6.64 12.90
C GLU A 98 -8.72 7.04 11.54
N ALA A 99 -8.87 6.09 10.60
CA ALA A 99 -9.58 6.32 9.34
C ALA A 99 -11.06 6.65 9.58
N GLN A 100 -11.75 5.87 10.43
CA GLN A 100 -13.16 6.10 10.81
C GLN A 100 -13.36 7.45 11.51
N LYS A 101 -12.43 7.87 12.40
CA LYS A 101 -12.49 9.20 13.04
C LYS A 101 -12.44 10.35 12.01
N GLN A 102 -11.85 10.13 10.85
CA GLN A 102 -11.85 11.07 9.73
C GLN A 102 -13.11 10.96 8.84
N GLY A 103 -14.07 10.11 9.21
CA GLY A 103 -15.28 9.85 8.44
C GLY A 103 -15.08 8.89 7.27
N GLY A 104 -13.98 8.11 7.28
CA GLY A 104 -13.65 7.14 6.22
C GLY A 104 -14.32 5.79 6.42
N GLU A 105 -14.63 5.12 5.30
CA GLU A 105 -15.12 3.75 5.26
C GLU A 105 -13.95 2.75 5.33
N VAL A 106 -14.11 1.71 6.14
CA VAL A 106 -13.04 0.77 6.43
C VAL A 106 -13.48 -0.68 6.29
N ALA A 107 -12.52 -1.54 5.94
CA ALA A 107 -12.75 -2.97 5.79
C ALA A 107 -11.66 -3.81 6.45
N PHE A 108 -12.03 -4.99 6.94
CA PHE A 108 -11.14 -5.98 7.51
C PHE A 108 -11.38 -7.34 6.83
N ILE A 109 -10.36 -7.87 6.17
CA ILE A 109 -10.36 -9.21 5.58
C ILE A 109 -9.65 -10.13 6.55
N ASP A 110 -10.47 -10.89 7.30
CA ASP A 110 -10.05 -11.80 8.36
C ASP A 110 -9.81 -13.20 7.81
N VAL A 111 -8.62 -13.44 7.28
CA VAL A 111 -8.22 -14.75 6.73
C VAL A 111 -7.87 -15.75 7.84
N GLU A 112 -7.50 -15.26 9.02
CA GLU A 112 -7.20 -16.11 10.19
C GLU A 112 -8.46 -16.50 10.98
N HIS A 113 -9.63 -15.87 10.70
CA HIS A 113 -10.88 -16.03 11.47
C HIS A 113 -10.71 -15.76 12.96
N ALA A 114 -9.91 -14.76 13.29
CA ALA A 114 -9.46 -14.48 14.65
C ALA A 114 -9.78 -13.05 15.15
N LEU A 115 -10.56 -12.27 14.38
CA LEU A 115 -10.96 -10.93 14.78
C LEU A 115 -11.88 -10.99 16.01
N ASP A 116 -11.46 -10.35 17.10
CA ASP A 116 -12.29 -10.14 18.30
C ASP A 116 -12.96 -8.76 18.21
N PRO A 117 -14.30 -8.71 18.05
CA PRO A 117 -15.02 -7.44 17.98
C PRO A 117 -14.92 -6.62 19.25
N THR A 118 -14.88 -7.26 20.43
CA THR A 118 -14.76 -6.57 21.73
C THR A 118 -13.41 -5.87 21.84
N TYR A 119 -12.35 -6.53 21.38
CA TYR A 119 -11.03 -5.95 21.34
C TYR A 119 -10.93 -4.80 20.32
N ALA A 120 -11.51 -4.97 19.14
CA ALA A 120 -11.55 -3.92 18.11
C ALA A 120 -12.27 -2.66 18.64
N GLU A 121 -13.43 -2.82 19.29
CA GLU A 121 -14.18 -1.73 19.90
C GLU A 121 -13.37 -1.03 21.00
N ALA A 122 -12.68 -1.79 21.86
CA ALA A 122 -11.81 -1.23 22.90
C ALA A 122 -10.64 -0.40 22.34
N LEU A 123 -10.19 -0.69 21.11
CA LEU A 123 -9.18 0.09 20.40
C LEU A 123 -9.76 1.32 19.68
N GLY A 124 -11.09 1.50 19.72
CA GLY A 124 -11.79 2.65 19.14
C GLY A 124 -12.33 2.44 17.72
N VAL A 125 -12.37 1.20 17.25
CA VAL A 125 -13.03 0.86 15.98
C VAL A 125 -14.55 0.90 16.18
N ASP A 126 -15.26 1.61 15.32
CA ASP A 126 -16.72 1.50 15.21
C ASP A 126 -17.07 0.19 14.48
N ILE A 127 -17.37 -0.84 15.29
CA ILE A 127 -17.66 -2.18 14.77
C ILE A 127 -18.97 -2.25 13.97
N ASN A 128 -19.90 -1.31 14.19
CA ASN A 128 -21.16 -1.27 13.44
C ASN A 128 -20.97 -0.80 11.99
N ASN A 129 -19.90 -0.05 11.74
CA ASN A 129 -19.54 0.48 10.43
C ASN A 129 -18.24 -0.16 9.89
N LEU A 130 -17.78 -1.27 10.47
CA LEU A 130 -16.66 -2.05 9.97
C LEU A 130 -17.15 -3.14 9.00
N LEU A 131 -16.72 -3.08 7.74
CA LEU A 131 -16.94 -4.16 6.79
C LEU A 131 -16.00 -5.33 7.08
N VAL A 132 -16.53 -6.51 7.37
CA VAL A 132 -15.73 -7.71 7.64
C VAL A 132 -15.99 -8.78 6.59
N SER A 133 -14.93 -9.40 6.10
CA SER A 133 -14.99 -10.56 5.21
C SER A 133 -14.09 -11.66 5.73
N GLN A 134 -14.59 -12.92 5.71
CA GLN A 134 -13.85 -14.11 6.14
C GLN A 134 -13.77 -15.10 4.99
N PRO A 135 -12.84 -14.91 4.06
CA PRO A 135 -12.69 -15.75 2.87
C PRO A 135 -12.05 -17.10 3.18
N ASP A 136 -12.46 -18.15 2.44
CA ASP A 136 -11.94 -19.51 2.58
C ASP A 136 -10.61 -19.73 1.86
N THR A 137 -10.31 -18.92 0.82
CA THR A 137 -9.12 -19.07 -0.02
C THR A 137 -8.37 -17.74 -0.18
N GLY A 138 -7.06 -17.83 -0.43
CA GLY A 138 -6.25 -16.64 -0.70
C GLY A 138 -6.69 -15.89 -1.96
N GLU A 139 -7.16 -16.59 -3.00
CA GLU A 139 -7.73 -15.98 -4.21
C GLU A 139 -8.96 -15.14 -3.86
N GLN A 140 -9.90 -15.70 -3.09
CA GLN A 140 -11.11 -15.01 -2.66
C GLN A 140 -10.78 -13.78 -1.82
N ALA A 141 -9.83 -13.90 -0.87
CA ALA A 141 -9.36 -12.77 -0.06
C ALA A 141 -8.88 -11.61 -0.93
N MET A 142 -8.07 -11.92 -1.94
CA MET A 142 -7.48 -10.90 -2.80
C MET A 142 -8.46 -10.33 -3.83
N GLU A 143 -9.42 -11.12 -4.31
CA GLU A 143 -10.50 -10.64 -5.18
C GLU A 143 -11.45 -9.70 -4.45
N ILE A 144 -11.82 -10.02 -3.20
CA ILE A 144 -12.63 -9.13 -2.35
C ILE A 144 -11.86 -7.84 -2.06
N CYS A 145 -10.59 -7.93 -1.68
CA CYS A 145 -9.74 -6.77 -1.46
C CYS A 145 -9.68 -5.88 -2.71
N GLU A 146 -9.41 -6.46 -3.88
CA GLU A 146 -9.37 -5.72 -5.15
C GLU A 146 -10.71 -5.04 -5.47
N ALA A 147 -11.83 -5.72 -5.28
CA ALA A 147 -13.16 -5.19 -5.55
C ALA A 147 -13.48 -3.99 -4.65
N LEU A 148 -13.19 -4.10 -3.35
CA LEU A 148 -13.37 -3.02 -2.39
C LEU A 148 -12.48 -1.80 -2.71
N VAL A 149 -11.21 -2.01 -3.00
CA VAL A 149 -10.29 -0.93 -3.41
C VAL A 149 -10.76 -0.28 -4.71
N ARG A 150 -11.19 -1.08 -5.69
CA ARG A 150 -11.66 -0.60 -7.01
C ARG A 150 -12.91 0.25 -6.91
N SER A 151 -13.75 0.04 -5.90
CA SER A 151 -14.96 0.85 -5.68
C SER A 151 -14.63 2.33 -5.45
N GLY A 152 -13.43 2.62 -4.93
CA GLY A 152 -13.02 3.97 -4.54
C GLY A 152 -13.74 4.54 -3.31
N ALA A 153 -14.55 3.71 -2.63
CA ALA A 153 -15.31 4.10 -1.46
C ALA A 153 -14.62 3.75 -0.13
N ILE A 154 -13.54 2.95 -0.17
CA ILE A 154 -12.85 2.48 1.02
C ILE A 154 -11.59 3.29 1.27
N ASP A 155 -11.45 3.86 2.45
CA ASP A 155 -10.30 4.66 2.88
C ASP A 155 -9.15 3.78 3.39
N ALA A 156 -9.46 2.74 4.17
CA ALA A 156 -8.48 1.80 4.66
C ALA A 156 -9.02 0.37 4.66
N ILE A 157 -8.18 -0.56 4.26
CA ILE A 157 -8.47 -2.00 4.28
C ILE A 157 -7.30 -2.75 4.91
N VAL A 158 -7.62 -3.67 5.82
CA VAL A 158 -6.66 -4.58 6.46
C VAL A 158 -6.87 -5.99 5.93
N VAL A 159 -5.80 -6.70 5.67
CA VAL A 159 -5.79 -8.12 5.33
C VAL A 159 -4.96 -8.86 6.37
N ASP A 160 -5.59 -9.65 7.21
CA ASP A 160 -4.96 -10.38 8.31
C ASP A 160 -5.19 -11.90 8.16
N SER A 161 -4.21 -12.69 7.81
CA SER A 161 -2.85 -12.34 7.45
C SER A 161 -2.43 -12.99 6.13
N VAL A 162 -1.35 -12.49 5.51
CA VAL A 162 -0.76 -13.11 4.31
C VAL A 162 -0.37 -14.56 4.57
N ALA A 163 0.07 -14.89 5.79
CA ALA A 163 0.47 -16.25 6.17
C ALA A 163 -0.68 -17.24 6.11
N ALA A 164 -1.91 -16.81 6.35
CA ALA A 164 -3.11 -17.64 6.33
C ALA A 164 -3.75 -17.75 4.93
N MET A 165 -3.26 -17.02 3.93
CA MET A 165 -3.76 -17.11 2.57
C MET A 165 -3.34 -18.41 1.91
N VAL A 166 -4.21 -19.43 1.98
CA VAL A 166 -3.99 -20.72 1.32
C VAL A 166 -4.55 -20.65 -0.10
N PRO A 167 -3.77 -20.97 -1.14
CA PRO A 167 -4.27 -21.09 -2.51
C PRO A 167 -5.33 -22.18 -2.63
N ARG A 168 -6.37 -21.94 -3.46
CA ARG A 168 -7.44 -22.92 -3.68
C ARG A 168 -6.91 -24.29 -4.09
N ALA A 169 -5.92 -24.33 -4.98
CA ALA A 169 -5.34 -25.60 -5.43
C ALA A 169 -4.65 -26.39 -4.30
N GLU A 170 -4.22 -25.74 -3.24
CA GLU A 170 -3.66 -26.38 -2.05
C GLU A 170 -4.77 -26.95 -1.14
N ILE A 171 -5.92 -26.25 -1.06
CA ILE A 171 -7.09 -26.71 -0.29
C ILE A 171 -7.74 -27.93 -0.97
N GLU A 172 -7.83 -27.92 -2.31
CA GLU A 172 -8.43 -29.00 -3.11
C GLU A 172 -7.49 -30.20 -3.32
N GLY A 173 -6.17 -30.05 -3.00
CA GLY A 173 -5.17 -31.09 -3.12
C GLY A 173 -5.23 -32.13 -1.98
N GLU A 174 -4.52 -33.23 -2.15
CA GLU A 174 -4.41 -34.26 -1.11
C GLU A 174 -3.34 -33.90 -0.07
N MET A 175 -3.51 -34.43 1.16
CA MET A 175 -2.50 -34.23 2.21
C MET A 175 -1.17 -34.86 1.80
N GLY A 176 -0.13 -34.03 1.73
CA GLY A 176 1.22 -34.43 1.33
C GLY A 176 1.62 -33.98 -0.09
N ASP A 177 0.69 -33.42 -0.85
CA ASP A 177 0.99 -32.83 -2.15
C ASP A 177 1.95 -31.64 -2.01
N SER A 178 2.86 -31.50 -2.98
CA SER A 178 3.80 -30.37 -2.99
C SER A 178 3.22 -29.18 -3.73
N HIS A 179 2.89 -28.13 -2.99
CA HIS A 179 2.34 -26.87 -3.52
C HIS A 179 3.35 -25.71 -3.48
N VAL A 180 4.62 -26.01 -3.70
CA VAL A 180 5.72 -25.03 -3.60
C VAL A 180 5.48 -23.81 -4.48
N GLY A 181 5.47 -22.64 -3.87
CA GLY A 181 5.43 -21.35 -4.55
C GLY A 181 4.07 -20.88 -5.03
N LEU A 182 2.97 -21.61 -4.79
CA LEU A 182 1.61 -21.19 -5.18
C LEU A 182 1.21 -19.89 -4.48
N GLN A 183 1.42 -19.79 -3.17
CA GLN A 183 1.14 -18.57 -2.40
C GLN A 183 1.96 -17.37 -2.92
N ALA A 184 3.24 -17.58 -3.27
CA ALA A 184 4.07 -16.51 -3.84
C ALA A 184 3.60 -16.05 -5.22
N ARG A 185 3.05 -16.96 -6.04
CA ARG A 185 2.44 -16.63 -7.35
C ARG A 185 1.14 -15.84 -7.16
N LEU A 186 0.28 -16.28 -6.25
CA LEU A 186 -0.95 -15.58 -5.85
C LEU A 186 -0.63 -14.15 -5.42
N MET A 187 0.27 -13.97 -4.48
CA MET A 187 0.68 -12.64 -3.99
C MET A 187 1.28 -11.77 -5.11
N SER A 188 2.09 -12.34 -5.99
CA SER A 188 2.65 -11.61 -7.13
C SER A 188 1.58 -11.12 -8.10
N GLN A 189 0.56 -11.93 -8.36
CA GLN A 189 -0.57 -11.54 -9.20
C GLN A 189 -1.44 -10.48 -8.53
N ALA A 190 -1.76 -10.67 -7.25
CA ALA A 190 -2.56 -9.76 -6.45
C ALA A 190 -1.91 -8.37 -6.37
N MET A 191 -0.61 -8.29 -6.06
CA MET A 191 0.11 -7.01 -5.97
C MET A 191 0.09 -6.25 -7.30
N ARG A 192 0.27 -6.92 -8.44
CA ARG A 192 0.18 -6.27 -9.76
C ARG A 192 -1.21 -5.68 -10.02
N LYS A 193 -2.28 -6.39 -9.65
CA LYS A 193 -3.66 -5.92 -9.81
C LYS A 193 -3.94 -4.73 -8.88
N LEU A 194 -3.64 -4.86 -7.60
CA LEU A 194 -3.88 -3.82 -6.61
C LEU A 194 -3.13 -2.52 -6.93
N THR A 195 -1.85 -2.61 -7.30
CA THR A 195 -1.02 -1.42 -7.60
C THR A 195 -1.60 -0.60 -8.74
N SER A 196 -2.29 -1.23 -9.70
CA SER A 196 -2.91 -0.51 -10.82
C SER A 196 -4.11 0.36 -10.41
N VAL A 197 -4.71 0.10 -9.25
CA VAL A 197 -5.96 0.73 -8.78
C VAL A 197 -5.72 1.62 -7.57
N ILE A 198 -4.91 1.15 -6.62
CA ILE A 198 -4.76 1.74 -5.28
C ILE A 198 -4.32 3.22 -5.30
N GLY A 199 -3.40 3.57 -6.20
CA GLY A 199 -2.95 4.95 -6.37
C GLY A 199 -4.01 5.91 -6.94
N LYS A 200 -5.11 5.36 -7.50
CA LYS A 200 -6.22 6.15 -8.07
C LYS A 200 -7.36 6.32 -7.08
N THR A 201 -7.49 5.39 -6.12
CA THR A 201 -8.58 5.36 -5.15
C THR A 201 -8.20 5.94 -3.79
N ASN A 202 -6.93 6.29 -3.59
CA ASN A 202 -6.40 6.81 -2.32
C ASN A 202 -6.62 5.88 -1.12
N THR A 203 -6.92 4.60 -1.36
CA THR A 203 -7.12 3.60 -0.31
C THR A 203 -5.79 3.23 0.32
N VAL A 204 -5.73 3.11 1.64
CA VAL A 204 -4.61 2.49 2.36
C VAL A 204 -4.85 0.99 2.45
N CYS A 205 -3.95 0.16 1.89
CA CYS A 205 -4.01 -1.29 2.05
C CYS A 205 -2.94 -1.77 3.03
N VAL A 206 -3.36 -2.27 4.19
CA VAL A 206 -2.47 -2.83 5.22
C VAL A 206 -2.49 -4.35 5.13
N PHE A 207 -1.34 -4.94 4.86
CA PHE A 207 -1.14 -6.39 4.90
C PHE A 207 -0.40 -6.76 6.17
N ILE A 208 -1.01 -7.59 6.99
CA ILE A 208 -0.35 -8.19 8.15
C ILE A 208 0.40 -9.44 7.68
N ASN A 209 1.64 -9.59 8.12
CA ASN A 209 2.47 -10.72 7.74
C ASN A 209 3.20 -11.32 8.95
N GLN A 210 3.45 -12.62 8.87
CA GLN A 210 4.20 -13.36 9.88
C GLN A 210 5.65 -13.55 9.44
N LEU A 211 6.53 -13.66 10.42
CA LEU A 211 7.93 -14.06 10.20
C LEU A 211 8.05 -15.57 10.25
N ARG A 212 8.90 -16.09 9.38
CA ARG A 212 9.36 -17.48 9.36
C ARG A 212 10.88 -17.50 9.32
N GLU A 213 11.49 -18.52 9.86
CA GLU A 213 12.93 -18.69 9.78
C GLU A 213 13.29 -19.56 8.57
N LYS A 214 14.22 -19.08 7.78
CA LYS A 214 14.78 -19.84 6.67
C LYS A 214 15.84 -20.80 7.20
N VAL A 215 15.57 -22.10 7.06
CA VAL A 215 16.48 -23.17 7.47
C VAL A 215 17.78 -23.09 6.65
N GLY A 216 18.93 -23.29 7.31
CA GLY A 216 20.25 -23.38 6.67
C GLY A 216 20.97 -22.04 6.45
N VAL A 217 20.46 -20.94 6.98
CA VAL A 217 21.16 -19.65 6.98
C VAL A 217 22.15 -19.61 8.13
N MET A 218 23.45 -19.81 7.83
CA MET A 218 24.50 -19.76 8.86
C MET A 218 24.98 -18.34 9.19
N TYR A 219 24.81 -17.38 8.28
CA TYR A 219 25.21 -15.98 8.44
C TYR A 219 24.11 -15.03 7.95
N GLY A 220 23.93 -13.91 8.66
CA GLY A 220 22.90 -12.90 8.36
C GLY A 220 21.57 -13.16 9.07
N ASN A 221 20.52 -12.44 8.67
CA ASN A 221 19.19 -12.58 9.27
C ASN A 221 18.41 -13.72 8.59
N PRO A 222 18.05 -14.81 9.29
CA PRO A 222 17.27 -15.90 8.75
C PRO A 222 15.78 -15.57 8.59
N GLU A 223 15.29 -14.49 9.23
CA GLU A 223 13.88 -14.13 9.24
C GLU A 223 13.41 -13.68 7.86
N VAL A 224 12.31 -14.25 7.41
CA VAL A 224 11.65 -13.93 6.15
C VAL A 224 10.14 -13.83 6.36
N THR A 225 9.47 -12.95 5.61
CA THR A 225 8.02 -12.87 5.59
C THR A 225 7.43 -13.91 4.64
N THR A 226 6.19 -14.35 4.90
CA THR A 226 5.47 -15.31 4.06
C THR A 226 4.97 -14.67 2.75
N GLY A 227 4.45 -15.48 1.81
CA GLY A 227 3.90 -14.98 0.55
C GLY A 227 4.94 -14.56 -0.51
N GLY A 228 6.21 -14.96 -0.32
CA GLY A 228 7.29 -14.68 -1.27
C GLY A 228 7.82 -13.25 -1.19
N ARG A 229 8.33 -12.71 -2.31
CA ARG A 229 9.00 -11.40 -2.34
C ARG A 229 8.10 -10.26 -2.82
N ALA A 230 6.94 -10.55 -3.40
CA ALA A 230 6.12 -9.55 -4.07
C ALA A 230 5.72 -8.41 -3.11
N LEU A 231 5.10 -8.72 -1.98
CA LEU A 231 4.65 -7.72 -1.02
C LEU A 231 5.80 -6.80 -0.57
N LYS A 232 6.98 -7.37 -0.30
CA LYS A 232 8.18 -6.60 0.09
C LYS A 232 8.58 -5.54 -0.94
N TYR A 233 8.37 -5.80 -2.25
CA TYR A 233 8.72 -4.86 -3.31
C TYR A 233 7.60 -3.86 -3.63
N TYR A 234 6.34 -4.25 -3.40
CA TYR A 234 5.19 -3.40 -3.69
C TYR A 234 4.78 -2.50 -2.51
N ALA A 235 5.13 -2.88 -1.28
CA ALA A 235 4.87 -2.06 -0.11
C ALA A 235 5.70 -0.77 -0.14
N SER A 236 5.03 0.37 0.02
CA SER A 236 5.69 1.68 0.15
C SER A 236 6.25 1.88 1.56
N VAL A 237 5.61 1.27 2.56
CA VAL A 237 6.01 1.28 3.97
C VAL A 237 6.01 -0.14 4.49
N ARG A 238 7.04 -0.49 5.26
CA ARG A 238 7.16 -1.76 5.95
C ARG A 238 7.45 -1.49 7.42
N ILE A 239 6.61 -2.00 8.32
CA ILE A 239 6.71 -1.78 9.76
C ILE A 239 7.02 -3.11 10.43
N ASP A 240 8.22 -3.24 10.99
CA ASP A 240 8.64 -4.37 11.84
C ASP A 240 8.21 -4.08 13.28
N ILE A 241 7.27 -4.87 13.81
CA ILE A 241 6.77 -4.72 15.19
C ILE A 241 7.28 -5.85 16.05
N ARG A 242 7.92 -5.47 17.16
CA ARG A 242 8.48 -6.43 18.13
C ARG A 242 8.09 -6.05 19.55
N ARG A 243 7.60 -7.02 20.30
CA ARG A 243 7.42 -6.88 21.74
C ARG A 243 8.81 -6.77 22.41
N VAL A 244 8.97 -5.75 23.23
CA VAL A 244 10.19 -5.53 24.05
C VAL A 244 10.01 -6.13 25.42
N GLU A 245 8.90 -5.72 26.10
CA GLU A 245 8.59 -6.17 27.46
C GLU A 245 7.09 -6.13 27.73
N GLY A 246 6.66 -6.87 28.74
CA GLY A 246 5.29 -6.80 29.25
C GLY A 246 5.20 -5.75 30.34
N LEU A 247 4.22 -4.86 30.25
CA LEU A 247 3.91 -3.87 31.27
C LEU A 247 3.09 -4.51 32.39
N LYS A 248 3.44 -4.21 33.64
CA LYS A 248 2.74 -4.70 34.82
C LYS A 248 2.25 -3.53 35.67
N ASP A 249 1.11 -3.71 36.31
CA ASP A 249 0.61 -2.79 37.33
C ASP A 249 1.36 -2.96 38.66
N SER A 250 0.96 -2.17 39.66
CA SER A 250 1.52 -2.23 41.01
C SER A 250 1.29 -3.55 41.76
N SER A 251 0.33 -4.37 41.29
CA SER A 251 0.03 -5.70 41.85
C SER A 251 0.84 -6.82 41.14
N GLY A 252 1.58 -6.49 40.10
CA GLY A 252 2.33 -7.43 39.29
C GLY A 252 1.53 -8.08 38.14
N GLN A 253 0.27 -7.68 37.95
CA GLN A 253 -0.58 -8.16 36.87
C GLN A 253 -0.17 -7.50 35.53
N PHE A 254 -0.15 -8.29 34.45
CA PHE A 254 0.11 -7.77 33.10
C PHE A 254 -1.06 -6.90 32.64
N ILE A 255 -0.76 -5.66 32.23
CA ILE A 255 -1.72 -4.66 31.74
C ILE A 255 -1.48 -4.27 30.28
N GLY A 256 -0.38 -4.69 29.69
CA GLY A 256 -0.05 -4.35 28.30
C GLY A 256 1.34 -4.78 27.89
N ASN A 257 1.74 -4.35 26.71
CA ASN A 257 3.06 -4.62 26.15
C ASN A 257 3.72 -3.32 25.67
N HIS A 258 5.00 -3.20 25.97
CA HIS A 258 5.87 -2.23 25.32
C HIS A 258 6.37 -2.85 24.01
N THR A 259 6.07 -2.20 22.88
CA THR A 259 6.45 -2.68 21.55
C THR A 259 7.35 -1.66 20.86
N ARG A 260 8.29 -2.15 20.09
CA ARG A 260 9.13 -1.35 19.20
C ARG A 260 8.66 -1.53 17.77
N ALA A 261 8.32 -0.44 17.11
CA ALA A 261 8.09 -0.37 15.67
C ALA A 261 9.34 0.17 14.97
N LYS A 262 9.74 -0.46 13.89
CA LYS A 262 10.84 -0.03 13.01
C LYS A 262 10.31 0.08 11.59
N THR A 263 10.55 1.21 10.97
CA THR A 263 10.18 1.54 9.57
C THR A 263 11.39 1.47 8.66
#